data_adda02656df95dca8460c3477cdcdb76
#
_entry.id   adda02656df95dca8460c3477cdcdb76
#
_cell.length_a   1.000
_cell.length_b   1.000
_cell.length_c   1.000
_cell.angle_alpha   90.00
_cell.angle_beta   90.00
_cell.angle_gamma   90.00
#
_symmetry.space_group_name_H-M   'P 1'
#
loop_
_entity.id
_entity.type
_entity.pdbx_description
1 polymer ?
#
loop_
_entity_poly.entity_id
_entity_poly.type
_entity_poly.pdbx_seq_one_letter_code
_entity_poly.pdbx_strand_id
1 'polypeptide(L)'
;MGRVMVVDDSSTIRELIALNLGLEGYDVQTAEDGQECLRLLAEVAEGRAPRPQLLCLDVVMPGLDGVELTAKLKATPSMASIPILIVSASAQRRDFELAQGAGADGYLTKPFDPDELLDEVRRLIAQA
;
A
#
# COMPACT_ATOMS: atom_id res chain seq x y z
N MET A 1 -1.72 1.24 17.90
CA MET A 1 -1.63 1.75 16.53
C MET A 1 -1.62 0.60 15.53
N GLY A 2 -1.93 0.90 14.29
CA GLY A 2 -2.02 -0.09 13.26
C GLY A 2 -0.70 -0.54 12.66
N ARG A 3 -0.78 -1.61 11.90
CA ARG A 3 0.34 -2.13 11.12
C ARG A 3 0.11 -1.79 9.64
N VAL A 4 1.13 -1.23 9.00
CA VAL A 4 1.08 -0.81 7.60
C VAL A 4 2.19 -1.52 6.83
N MET A 5 1.86 -2.06 5.66
CA MET A 5 2.87 -2.61 4.75
C MET A 5 3.10 -1.61 3.62
N VAL A 6 4.35 -1.27 3.37
CA VAL A 6 4.75 -0.31 2.34
C VAL A 6 5.50 -1.06 1.24
N VAL A 7 4.99 -0.98 0.01
CA VAL A 7 5.56 -1.68 -1.15
C VAL A 7 5.99 -0.64 -2.18
N ASP A 8 7.28 -0.50 -2.38
CA ASP A 8 7.86 0.47 -3.31
C ASP A 8 9.25 -0.02 -3.71
N ASP A 9 9.57 0.03 -4.99
CA ASP A 9 10.89 -0.42 -5.48
C ASP A 9 11.99 0.61 -5.23
N SER A 10 11.62 1.86 -4.94
CA SER A 10 12.57 2.90 -4.54
C SER A 10 12.84 2.79 -3.04
N SER A 11 14.07 2.43 -2.67
CA SER A 11 14.45 2.36 -1.26
C SER A 11 14.30 3.71 -0.56
N THR A 12 14.57 4.81 -1.26
CA THR A 12 14.45 6.16 -0.70
C THR A 12 13.00 6.48 -0.34
N ILE A 13 12.05 6.22 -1.24
CA ILE A 13 10.63 6.47 -0.98
C ILE A 13 10.10 5.51 0.08
N ARG A 14 10.47 4.25 0.00
CA ARG A 14 10.05 3.22 0.96
C ARG A 14 10.48 3.60 2.38
N GLU A 15 11.73 4.02 2.54
CA GLU A 15 12.27 4.44 3.83
C GLU A 15 11.62 5.72 4.33
N LEU A 16 11.35 6.67 3.42
CA LEU A 16 10.69 7.92 3.78
C LEU A 16 9.28 7.67 4.33
N ILE A 17 8.50 6.86 3.65
CA ILE A 17 7.15 6.51 4.09
C ILE A 17 7.22 5.77 5.44
N ALA A 18 8.12 4.78 5.53
CA ALA A 18 8.28 4.00 6.76
C ALA A 18 8.66 4.89 7.95
N LEU A 19 9.57 5.85 7.73
CA LEU A 19 9.97 6.78 8.79
C LEU A 19 8.79 7.65 9.25
N ASN A 20 8.06 8.24 8.31
CA ASN A 20 6.94 9.11 8.64
C ASN A 20 5.85 8.37 9.41
N LEU A 21 5.51 7.17 8.98
CA LEU A 21 4.49 6.36 9.64
C LEU A 21 4.99 5.85 11.00
N GLY A 22 6.26 5.44 11.06
CA GLY A 22 6.86 4.97 12.31
C GLY A 22 6.90 6.04 13.40
N LEU A 23 7.16 7.30 13.02
CA LEU A 23 7.16 8.43 13.95
C LEU A 23 5.78 8.67 14.56
N GLU A 24 4.71 8.29 13.86
CA GLU A 24 3.33 8.41 14.35
C GLU A 24 2.87 7.17 15.13
N GLY A 25 3.74 6.20 15.33
CA GLY A 25 3.45 5.02 16.11
C GLY A 25 2.96 3.81 15.34
N TYR A 26 2.91 3.87 14.00
CA TYR A 26 2.54 2.70 13.21
C TYR A 26 3.70 1.71 13.16
N ASP A 27 3.35 0.42 13.19
CA ASP A 27 4.29 -0.65 12.95
C ASP A 27 4.38 -0.86 11.42
N VAL A 28 5.56 -0.65 10.85
CA VAL A 28 5.72 -0.64 9.40
C VAL A 28 6.55 -1.83 8.94
N GLN A 29 5.98 -2.59 8.00
CA GLN A 29 6.68 -3.64 7.29
C GLN A 29 6.88 -3.18 5.84
N THR A 30 8.04 -3.45 5.27
CA THR A 30 8.35 -3.01 3.90
C THR A 30 8.54 -4.19 2.96
N ALA A 31 8.24 -3.96 1.69
CA ALA A 31 8.52 -4.88 0.59
C ALA A 31 9.04 -4.08 -0.60
N GLU A 32 9.95 -4.65 -1.37
CA GLU A 32 10.58 -3.93 -2.47
C GLU A 32 9.86 -4.09 -3.81
N ASP A 33 8.95 -5.06 -3.92
CA ASP A 33 8.16 -5.27 -5.13
C ASP A 33 6.88 -6.06 -4.82
N GLY A 34 6.07 -6.27 -5.85
CA GLY A 34 4.79 -6.97 -5.71
C GLY A 34 4.94 -8.44 -5.35
N GLN A 35 5.99 -9.10 -5.83
CA GLN A 35 6.23 -10.51 -5.52
C GLN A 35 6.59 -10.70 -4.05
N GLU A 36 7.45 -9.84 -3.52
CA GLU A 36 7.76 -9.88 -2.09
C GLU A 36 6.53 -9.59 -1.25
N CYS A 37 5.70 -8.63 -1.66
CA CYS A 37 4.43 -8.33 -1.00
C CYS A 37 3.55 -9.59 -0.92
N LEU A 38 3.38 -10.30 -2.04
CA LEU A 38 2.57 -11.52 -2.08
C LEU A 38 3.16 -12.61 -1.19
N ARG A 39 4.48 -12.75 -1.17
CA ARG A 39 5.15 -13.72 -0.30
C ARG A 39 4.88 -13.43 1.18
N LEU A 40 4.99 -12.16 1.57
CA LEU A 40 4.74 -11.75 2.96
C LEU A 40 3.27 -11.93 3.34
N LEU A 41 2.35 -11.62 2.41
CA LEU A 41 0.92 -11.79 2.67
C LEU A 41 0.51 -13.27 2.72
N ALA A 42 1.23 -14.16 2.03
CA ALA A 42 1.01 -15.59 2.15
C ALA A 42 1.29 -16.07 3.58
N GLU A 43 2.31 -15.52 4.24
CA GLU A 43 2.60 -15.83 5.63
C GLU A 43 1.47 -15.36 6.55
N VAL A 44 0.88 -14.21 6.25
CA VAL A 44 -0.31 -13.72 6.99
C VAL A 44 -1.47 -14.69 6.84
N ALA A 45 -1.74 -15.15 5.62
CA ALA A 45 -2.84 -16.09 5.35
C ALA A 45 -2.65 -17.43 6.06
N GLU A 46 -1.39 -17.83 6.27
CA GLU A 46 -1.06 -19.05 6.98
C GLU A 46 -0.99 -18.89 8.50
N GLY A 47 -1.28 -17.69 9.00
CA GLY A 47 -1.25 -17.38 10.43
C GLY A 47 0.14 -17.21 11.02
N ARG A 48 1.18 -17.08 10.18
CA ARG A 48 2.57 -16.95 10.63
C ARG A 48 3.06 -15.51 10.77
N ALA A 49 2.26 -14.54 10.35
CA ALA A 49 2.60 -13.13 10.46
C ALA A 49 1.36 -12.31 10.76
N PRO A 50 1.50 -11.15 11.45
CA PRO A 50 0.36 -10.29 11.72
C PRO A 50 -0.19 -9.65 10.45
N ARG A 51 -1.52 -9.52 10.39
CA ARG A 51 -2.22 -8.93 9.24
C ARG A 51 -2.01 -7.41 9.22
N PRO A 52 -1.60 -6.85 8.08
CA PRO A 52 -1.55 -5.40 7.96
C PRO A 52 -2.97 -4.81 7.90
N GLN A 53 -3.13 -3.61 8.42
CA GLN A 53 -4.40 -2.88 8.37
C GLN A 53 -4.49 -1.99 7.14
N LEU A 54 -3.38 -1.79 6.44
CA LEU A 54 -3.31 -0.98 5.23
C LEU A 54 -2.10 -1.39 4.41
N LEU A 55 -2.25 -1.36 3.08
CA LEU A 55 -1.14 -1.49 2.15
C LEU A 55 -0.93 -0.16 1.44
N CYS A 56 0.31 0.33 1.42
CA CYS A 56 0.72 1.46 0.57
C CYS A 56 1.50 0.87 -0.60
N LEU A 57 1.01 1.06 -1.82
CA LEU A 57 1.61 0.45 -3.03
C LEU A 57 2.04 1.51 -4.02
N ASP A 58 3.28 1.42 -4.50
CA ASP A 58 3.73 2.15 -5.68
C ASP A 58 3.15 1.49 -6.93
N VAL A 59 2.90 2.28 -7.98
CA VAL A 59 2.39 1.75 -9.25
C VAL A 59 3.51 1.15 -10.07
N VAL A 60 4.62 1.89 -10.25
CA VAL A 60 5.70 1.47 -11.14
C VAL A 60 6.69 0.60 -10.39
N MET A 61 6.58 -0.70 -10.58
CA MET A 61 7.47 -1.69 -9.97
C MET A 61 7.82 -2.76 -11.00
N PRO A 62 9.02 -3.38 -10.90
CA PRO A 62 9.38 -4.46 -11.82
C PRO A 62 8.46 -5.66 -11.64
N GLY A 63 8.12 -6.30 -12.75
CA GLY A 63 7.22 -7.44 -12.76
C GLY A 63 5.78 -7.02 -12.56
N LEU A 64 5.20 -7.29 -11.40
CA LEU A 64 3.81 -6.98 -11.09
C LEU A 64 3.69 -5.53 -10.63
N ASP A 65 3.00 -4.67 -11.39
CA ASP A 65 2.81 -3.27 -10.99
C ASP A 65 1.74 -3.14 -9.89
N GLY A 66 1.64 -1.92 -9.31
CA GLY A 66 0.74 -1.68 -8.19
C GLY A 66 -0.74 -1.82 -8.52
N VAL A 67 -1.14 -1.52 -9.75
CA VAL A 67 -2.55 -1.67 -10.20
C VAL A 67 -2.89 -3.14 -10.35
N GLU A 68 -2.00 -3.91 -10.99
CA GLU A 68 -2.17 -5.36 -11.13
C GLU A 68 -2.19 -6.05 -9.76
N LEU A 69 -1.28 -5.64 -8.88
CA LEU A 69 -1.23 -6.17 -7.51
C LEU A 69 -2.52 -5.88 -6.76
N THR A 70 -3.04 -4.66 -6.88
CA THR A 70 -4.32 -4.27 -6.27
C THR A 70 -5.45 -5.17 -6.74
N ALA A 71 -5.59 -5.35 -8.06
CA ALA A 71 -6.63 -6.20 -8.61
C ALA A 71 -6.52 -7.64 -8.10
N LYS A 72 -5.31 -8.15 -8.04
CA LYS A 72 -5.05 -9.52 -7.56
C LYS A 72 -5.43 -9.68 -6.08
N LEU A 73 -5.08 -8.72 -5.25
CA LEU A 73 -5.40 -8.76 -3.82
C LEU A 73 -6.89 -8.61 -3.58
N LYS A 74 -7.56 -7.74 -4.32
CA LYS A 74 -9.01 -7.56 -4.19
C LYS A 74 -9.81 -8.77 -4.69
N ALA A 75 -9.22 -9.58 -5.56
CA ALA A 75 -9.81 -10.84 -6.01
C ALA A 75 -9.53 -12.00 -5.07
N THR A 76 -8.68 -11.82 -4.06
CA THR A 76 -8.32 -12.85 -3.08
C THR A 76 -9.14 -12.65 -1.82
N PRO A 77 -10.10 -13.56 -1.49
CA PRO A 77 -11.04 -13.35 -0.37
C PRO A 77 -10.36 -13.04 0.96
N SER A 78 -9.24 -13.70 1.28
CA SER A 78 -8.53 -13.48 2.54
C SER A 78 -7.85 -12.12 2.63
N MET A 79 -7.66 -11.43 1.50
CA MET A 79 -6.94 -10.14 1.43
C MET A 79 -7.82 -8.98 0.99
N ALA A 80 -9.01 -9.25 0.45
CA ALA A 80 -9.85 -8.24 -0.19
C ALA A 80 -10.29 -7.11 0.75
N SER A 81 -10.34 -7.37 2.04
CA SER A 81 -10.78 -6.36 3.02
C SER A 81 -9.65 -5.43 3.50
N ILE A 82 -8.40 -5.70 3.13
CA ILE A 82 -7.31 -4.80 3.50
C ILE A 82 -7.37 -3.57 2.60
N PRO A 83 -7.51 -2.35 3.16
CA PRO A 83 -7.52 -1.15 2.34
C PRO A 83 -6.18 -0.93 1.65
N ILE A 84 -6.23 -0.40 0.44
CA ILE A 84 -5.05 -0.18 -0.39
C ILE A 84 -4.96 1.29 -0.77
N LEU A 85 -3.84 1.91 -0.42
CA LEU A 85 -3.49 3.27 -0.83
C LEU A 85 -2.44 3.18 -1.92
N ILE A 86 -2.78 3.64 -3.12
CA ILE A 86 -1.82 3.77 -4.21
C ILE A 86 -1.06 5.08 -4.04
N VAL A 87 0.26 5.02 -4.12
CA VAL A 87 1.13 6.20 -4.08
C VAL A 87 1.88 6.25 -5.41
N SER A 88 1.55 7.24 -6.25
CA SER A 88 1.99 7.27 -7.65
C SER A 88 2.57 8.63 -8.03
N ALA A 89 3.55 8.61 -8.96
CA ALA A 89 4.08 9.83 -9.56
C ALA A 89 3.09 10.49 -10.53
N SER A 90 2.05 9.77 -10.95
CA SER A 90 1.07 10.28 -11.92
C SER A 90 -0.11 10.97 -11.25
N ALA A 91 -0.42 12.19 -11.70
CA ALA A 91 -1.63 12.91 -11.33
C ALA A 91 -2.68 12.86 -12.44
N GLN A 92 -2.48 12.01 -13.46
CA GLN A 92 -3.41 11.90 -14.58
C GLN A 92 -4.67 11.17 -14.18
N ARG A 93 -5.80 11.67 -14.65
CA ARG A 93 -7.10 11.08 -14.36
C ARG A 93 -7.20 9.62 -14.78
N ARG A 94 -6.61 9.27 -15.94
CA ARG A 94 -6.62 7.89 -16.44
C ARG A 94 -5.98 6.93 -15.45
N ASP A 95 -4.84 7.31 -14.87
CA ASP A 95 -4.13 6.45 -13.93
C ASP A 95 -4.89 6.31 -12.61
N PHE A 96 -5.51 7.39 -12.16
CA PHE A 96 -6.39 7.37 -11.02
C PHE A 96 -7.58 6.41 -11.25
N GLU A 97 -8.22 6.49 -12.43
CA GLU A 97 -9.36 5.66 -12.76
C GLU A 97 -8.98 4.18 -12.87
N LEU A 98 -7.79 3.88 -13.40
CA LEU A 98 -7.29 2.51 -13.48
C LEU A 98 -7.09 1.92 -12.07
N ALA A 99 -6.49 2.70 -11.17
CA ALA A 99 -6.28 2.27 -9.80
C ALA A 99 -7.63 2.05 -9.08
N GLN A 100 -8.56 2.98 -9.24
CA GLN A 100 -9.89 2.88 -8.65
C GLN A 100 -10.64 1.66 -9.19
N GLY A 101 -10.58 1.43 -10.51
CA GLY A 101 -11.20 0.27 -11.15
C GLY A 101 -10.62 -1.07 -10.69
N ALA A 102 -9.36 -1.10 -10.29
CA ALA A 102 -8.73 -2.28 -9.72
C ALA A 102 -9.13 -2.52 -8.25
N GLY A 103 -9.77 -1.55 -7.61
CA GLY A 103 -10.26 -1.66 -6.24
C GLY A 103 -9.45 -0.91 -5.21
N ALA A 104 -8.56 0.01 -5.63
CA ALA A 104 -7.81 0.84 -4.68
C ALA A 104 -8.77 1.72 -3.87
N ASP A 105 -8.48 1.85 -2.59
CA ASP A 105 -9.31 2.61 -1.65
C ASP A 105 -8.87 4.05 -1.52
N GLY A 106 -7.64 4.36 -1.89
CA GLY A 106 -7.11 5.71 -1.89
C GLY A 106 -5.99 5.87 -2.91
N TYR A 107 -5.67 7.13 -3.21
CA TYR A 107 -4.66 7.49 -4.20
C TYR A 107 -3.95 8.76 -3.74
N LEU A 108 -2.62 8.73 -3.69
CA LEU A 108 -1.81 9.85 -3.27
C LEU A 108 -0.72 10.10 -4.32
N THR A 109 -0.59 11.34 -4.79
CA THR A 109 0.37 11.69 -5.83
C THR A 109 1.72 12.09 -5.24
N LYS A 110 2.81 11.56 -5.78
CA LYS A 110 4.18 11.97 -5.44
C LYS A 110 4.53 13.25 -6.21
N PRO A 111 5.28 14.18 -5.63
CA PRO A 111 5.67 14.22 -4.22
C PRO A 111 4.49 14.57 -3.34
N PHE A 112 4.46 14.03 -2.14
CA PHE A 112 3.39 14.29 -1.18
C PHE A 112 3.95 14.93 0.09
N ASP A 113 3.10 15.68 0.78
CA ASP A 113 3.39 16.15 2.13
C ASP A 113 3.25 14.98 3.11
N PRO A 114 4.14 14.88 4.13
CA PRO A 114 3.95 13.88 5.18
C PRO A 114 2.57 13.94 5.84
N ASP A 115 2.00 15.12 6.00
CA ASP A 115 0.66 15.29 6.57
C ASP A 115 -0.43 14.69 5.67
N GLU A 116 -0.30 14.84 4.35
CA GLU A 116 -1.23 14.22 3.41
C GLU A 116 -1.19 12.70 3.49
N LEU A 117 0.02 12.14 3.59
CA LEU A 117 0.19 10.69 3.75
C LEU A 117 -0.48 10.20 5.04
N LEU A 118 -0.22 10.87 6.15
CA LEU A 118 -0.78 10.50 7.44
C LEU A 118 -2.29 10.60 7.47
N ASP A 119 -2.85 11.66 6.88
CA ASP A 119 -4.30 11.84 6.81
C ASP A 119 -4.96 10.73 6.02
N GLU A 120 -4.40 10.35 4.87
CA GLU A 120 -4.93 9.26 4.06
C GLU A 120 -4.83 7.92 4.79
N VAL A 121 -3.71 7.64 5.43
CA VAL A 121 -3.52 6.41 6.19
C VAL A 121 -4.56 6.31 7.31
N ARG A 122 -4.73 7.37 8.08
CA ARG A 122 -5.71 7.41 9.18
C ARG A 122 -7.12 7.21 8.68
N ARG A 123 -7.47 7.89 7.58
CA ARG A 123 -8.80 7.79 6.99
C ARG A 123 -9.13 6.37 6.56
N LEU A 124 -8.19 5.73 5.87
CA LEU A 124 -8.41 4.40 5.32
C LEU A 124 -8.46 3.33 6.41
N ILE A 125 -7.61 3.43 7.42
CA ILE A 125 -7.64 2.49 8.55
C ILE A 125 -8.95 2.64 9.33
N ALA A 126 -9.43 3.86 9.53
CA ALA A 126 -10.67 4.11 10.27
C ALA A 126 -11.91 3.60 9.54
N GLN A 127 -11.86 3.51 8.20
CA GLN A 127 -12.98 3.03 7.39
C GLN A 127 -13.00 1.52 7.20
N ALA A 128 -11.92 0.86 7.53
CA ALA A 128 -11.77 -0.58 7.32
C ALA A 128 -12.61 -1.41 8.30
#